data_33ef5483d531cef66adfa01e94836925
#
_entry.id   33ef5483d531cef66adfa01e94836925
#
_cell.length_a   1.000
_cell.length_b   1.000
_cell.length_c   1.000
_cell.angle_alpha   90.00
_cell.angle_beta   90.00
_cell.angle_gamma   90.00
#
_symmetry.space_group_name_H-M   'P 1'
#
loop_
_entity.id
_entity.type
_entity.pdbx_description
1 polymer ?
#
loop_
_entity_poly.entity_id
_entity_poly.type
_entity_poly.pdbx_seq_one_letter_code
_entity_poly.pdbx_strand_id
1 'polypeptide(L)'
;MLKSFKTEINPTVEQKIKINKTIGTCRYVYNFYLGHNKALYDKGEKFMTGKSFSVWLNNEYIPNNPDKIWIKEAYSKAVKKSIEDGCTAFTRYFKHQSAFPNFKKKGKSDVKMYFVKNNPKDCRCERHKLNIPTLGWVRMKEKGYIPTTKDGWKIKSGT
;
A
#
# COMPACT_ATOMS: atom_id res chain seq x y z
N MET A 1 -0.21 1.76 25.03
CA MET A 1 1.14 2.02 24.48
C MET A 1 1.23 1.43 23.06
N LEU A 2 1.78 2.16 22.10
CA LEU A 2 2.02 1.69 20.74
C LEU A 2 3.49 1.31 20.59
N LYS A 3 3.76 0.10 20.05
CA LYS A 3 5.13 -0.37 19.77
C LYS A 3 5.26 -0.78 18.31
N SER A 4 6.43 -0.60 17.71
CA SER A 4 6.77 -1.06 16.37
C SER A 4 7.79 -2.19 16.44
N PHE A 5 7.57 -3.20 15.62
CA PHE A 5 8.47 -4.36 15.49
C PHE A 5 8.85 -4.52 14.02
N LYS A 6 10.07 -4.92 13.76
CA LYS A 6 10.56 -5.28 12.43
C LYS A 6 11.04 -6.72 12.47
N THR A 7 10.49 -7.55 11.60
CA THR A 7 10.85 -8.98 11.49
C THR A 7 10.97 -9.39 10.04
N GLU A 8 11.77 -10.40 9.78
CA GLU A 8 11.86 -11.02 8.45
C GLU A 8 10.76 -12.06 8.29
N ILE A 9 10.04 -12.00 7.19
CA ILE A 9 9.02 -12.99 6.84
C ILE A 9 9.58 -14.04 5.87
N ASN A 10 9.07 -15.27 5.99
CA ASN A 10 9.38 -16.37 5.07
C ASN A 10 8.11 -16.82 4.33
N PRO A 11 7.67 -16.07 3.31
CA PRO A 11 6.45 -16.36 2.57
C PRO A 11 6.65 -17.57 1.63
N THR A 12 5.57 -18.27 1.32
CA THR A 12 5.51 -19.29 0.28
C THR A 12 5.70 -18.66 -1.10
N VAL A 13 5.93 -19.48 -2.13
CA VAL A 13 6.05 -19.00 -3.52
C VAL A 13 4.80 -18.25 -3.96
N GLU A 14 3.61 -18.77 -3.65
CA GLU A 14 2.34 -18.10 -3.97
C GLU A 14 2.18 -16.76 -3.24
N GLN A 15 2.55 -16.71 -1.96
CA GLN A 15 2.54 -15.48 -1.19
C GLN A 15 3.52 -14.45 -1.74
N LYS A 16 4.73 -14.86 -2.16
CA LYS A 16 5.69 -13.97 -2.83
C LYS A 16 5.13 -13.38 -4.12
N ILE A 17 4.46 -14.19 -4.93
CA ILE A 17 3.80 -13.73 -6.17
C ILE A 17 2.75 -12.66 -5.84
N LYS A 18 1.88 -12.91 -4.86
CA LYS A 18 0.85 -11.94 -4.43
C LYS A 18 1.46 -10.65 -3.89
N ILE A 19 2.50 -10.73 -3.07
CA ILE A 19 3.24 -9.58 -2.55
C ILE A 19 3.80 -8.75 -3.70
N ASN A 20 4.50 -9.39 -4.63
CA ASN A 20 5.13 -8.72 -5.78
C ASN A 20 4.10 -8.07 -6.71
N LYS A 21 2.98 -8.73 -6.97
CA LYS A 21 1.85 -8.16 -7.73
C LYS A 21 1.30 -6.92 -7.02
N THR A 22 1.02 -7.00 -5.73
CA THR A 22 0.51 -5.87 -4.95
C THR A 22 1.49 -4.70 -4.94
N ILE A 23 2.77 -4.95 -4.70
CA ILE A 23 3.82 -3.92 -4.74
C ILE A 23 3.91 -3.28 -6.14
N GLY A 24 3.85 -4.09 -7.20
CA GLY A 24 3.86 -3.61 -8.59
C GLY A 24 2.66 -2.71 -8.88
N THR A 25 1.46 -3.11 -8.46
CA THR A 25 0.24 -2.32 -8.59
C THR A 25 0.32 -1.02 -7.80
N CYS A 26 0.78 -1.07 -6.56
CA CYS A 26 0.96 0.14 -5.74
C CYS A 26 1.92 1.14 -6.39
N ARG A 27 3.03 0.68 -6.97
CA ARG A 27 3.97 1.52 -7.72
C ARG A 27 3.33 2.13 -8.96
N TYR A 28 2.60 1.32 -9.73
CA TYR A 28 1.89 1.79 -10.91
C TYR A 28 0.88 2.88 -10.56
N VAL A 29 0.01 2.63 -9.57
CA VAL A 29 -1.05 3.57 -9.17
C VAL A 29 -0.47 4.85 -8.55
N TYR A 30 0.60 4.75 -7.76
CA TYR A 30 1.34 5.91 -7.28
C TYR A 30 1.84 6.78 -8.44
N ASN A 31 2.52 6.17 -9.42
CA ASN A 31 3.04 6.88 -10.57
C ASN A 31 1.92 7.45 -11.45
N PHE A 32 0.83 6.72 -11.59
CA PHE A 32 -0.35 7.19 -12.34
C PHE A 32 -0.96 8.41 -11.67
N TYR A 33 -1.11 8.40 -10.34
CA TYR A 33 -1.57 9.57 -9.58
C TYR A 33 -0.65 10.77 -9.78
N LEU A 34 0.67 10.58 -9.70
CA LEU A 34 1.64 11.66 -9.93
C LEU A 34 1.53 12.22 -11.35
N GLY A 35 1.53 11.35 -12.37
CA GLY A 35 1.45 11.75 -13.77
C GLY A 35 0.17 12.50 -14.10
N HIS A 36 -0.96 12.03 -13.56
CA HIS A 36 -2.26 12.67 -13.73
C HIS A 36 -2.26 14.09 -13.16
N ASN A 37 -1.83 14.25 -11.90
CA ASN A 37 -1.77 15.57 -11.26
C ASN A 37 -0.72 16.50 -11.87
N LYS A 38 0.41 15.93 -12.34
CA LYS A 38 1.38 16.72 -13.09
C LYS A 38 0.77 17.30 -14.36
N ALA A 39 0.02 16.50 -15.11
CA ALA A 39 -0.66 16.96 -16.34
C ALA A 39 -1.71 18.04 -16.02
N LEU A 40 -2.46 17.92 -14.93
CA LEU A 40 -3.39 18.97 -14.47
C LEU A 40 -2.65 20.26 -14.11
N TYR A 41 -1.57 20.15 -13.36
CA TYR A 41 -0.74 21.29 -12.97
C TYR A 41 -0.16 22.03 -14.18
N ASP A 42 0.38 21.29 -15.16
CA ASP A 42 0.96 21.87 -16.39
C ASP A 42 -0.09 22.61 -17.25
N LYS A 43 -1.38 22.24 -17.12
CA LYS A 43 -2.52 22.91 -17.76
C LYS A 43 -3.14 24.04 -16.93
N GLY A 44 -2.67 24.27 -15.72
CA GLY A 44 -3.27 25.21 -14.78
C GLY A 44 -4.63 24.76 -14.23
N GLU A 45 -4.93 23.45 -14.33
CA GLU A 45 -6.17 22.88 -13.84
C GLU A 45 -6.08 22.52 -12.35
N LYS A 46 -7.26 22.29 -11.73
CA LYS A 46 -7.37 22.00 -10.30
C LYS A 46 -6.74 20.65 -9.96
N PHE A 47 -5.87 20.66 -8.94
CA PHE A 47 -5.27 19.48 -8.35
C PHE A 47 -6.33 18.46 -7.87
N MET A 48 -6.15 17.20 -8.23
CA MET A 48 -7.00 16.10 -7.79
C MET A 48 -6.48 15.48 -6.49
N THR A 49 -7.29 15.53 -5.43
CA THR A 49 -6.93 14.92 -4.13
C THR A 49 -6.85 13.39 -4.23
N GLY A 50 -6.17 12.75 -3.29
CA GLY A 50 -6.09 11.28 -3.26
C GLY A 50 -7.46 10.62 -3.16
N LYS A 51 -8.41 11.21 -2.41
CA LYS A 51 -9.80 10.72 -2.31
C LYS A 51 -10.53 10.81 -3.64
N SER A 52 -10.49 11.97 -4.29
CA SER A 52 -11.15 12.20 -5.59
C SER A 52 -10.56 11.29 -6.68
N PHE A 53 -9.23 11.16 -6.72
CA PHE A 53 -8.56 10.25 -7.64
C PHE A 53 -8.96 8.79 -7.42
N SER A 54 -9.03 8.32 -6.16
CA SER A 54 -9.45 6.96 -5.83
C SER A 54 -10.89 6.68 -6.29
N VAL A 55 -11.80 7.63 -6.13
CA VAL A 55 -13.19 7.52 -6.61
C VAL A 55 -13.22 7.47 -8.14
N TRP A 56 -12.56 8.39 -8.81
CA TRP A 56 -12.47 8.42 -10.27
C TRP A 56 -11.82 7.15 -10.84
N LEU A 57 -10.71 6.69 -10.25
CA LEU A 57 -10.01 5.47 -10.67
C LEU A 57 -10.92 4.25 -10.67
N ASN A 58 -11.70 4.07 -9.60
CA ASN A 58 -12.52 2.88 -9.40
C ASN A 58 -13.87 2.91 -10.12
N ASN A 59 -14.47 4.10 -10.26
CA ASN A 59 -15.84 4.26 -10.77
C ASN A 59 -15.90 4.68 -12.24
N GLU A 60 -14.83 5.30 -12.75
CA GLU A 60 -14.80 5.79 -14.12
C GLU A 60 -13.64 5.19 -14.93
N TYR A 61 -12.40 5.35 -14.45
CA TYR A 61 -11.23 4.95 -15.22
C TYR A 61 -11.16 3.44 -15.48
N ILE A 62 -11.21 2.61 -14.44
CA ILE A 62 -11.12 1.15 -14.60
C ILE A 62 -12.32 0.58 -15.38
N PRO A 63 -13.59 0.96 -15.14
CA PRO A 63 -14.71 0.50 -15.94
C PRO A 63 -14.60 0.85 -17.43
N ASN A 64 -14.05 2.01 -17.77
CA ASN A 64 -13.84 2.44 -19.15
C ASN A 64 -12.54 1.89 -19.79
N ASN A 65 -11.68 1.23 -19.01
CA ASN A 65 -10.43 0.64 -19.47
C ASN A 65 -10.33 -0.82 -18.94
N PRO A 66 -11.02 -1.79 -19.60
CA PRO A 66 -11.06 -3.19 -19.13
C PRO A 66 -9.69 -3.85 -19.00
N ASP A 67 -8.69 -3.41 -19.77
CA ASP A 67 -7.30 -3.84 -19.68
C ASP A 67 -6.61 -3.45 -18.34
N LYS A 68 -7.23 -2.58 -17.55
CA LYS A 68 -6.75 -2.13 -16.23
C LYS A 68 -7.43 -2.82 -15.05
N ILE A 69 -8.31 -3.79 -15.30
CA ILE A 69 -9.03 -4.51 -14.21
C ILE A 69 -8.09 -5.16 -13.19
N TRP A 70 -6.87 -5.54 -13.60
CA TRP A 70 -5.84 -6.12 -12.74
C TRP A 70 -5.47 -5.23 -11.54
N ILE A 71 -5.75 -3.92 -11.60
CA ILE A 71 -5.54 -3.01 -10.45
C ILE A 71 -6.42 -3.43 -9.28
N LYS A 72 -7.62 -3.94 -9.54
CA LYS A 72 -8.55 -4.42 -8.50
C LYS A 72 -8.18 -5.79 -7.90
N GLU A 73 -7.26 -6.53 -8.52
CA GLU A 73 -6.77 -7.80 -7.99
C GLU A 73 -5.82 -7.61 -6.80
N ALA A 74 -5.21 -6.45 -6.68
CA ALA A 74 -4.33 -6.12 -5.57
C ALA A 74 -5.12 -5.73 -4.30
N TYR A 75 -4.49 -5.87 -3.14
CA TYR A 75 -5.11 -5.49 -1.87
C TYR A 75 -5.48 -4.00 -1.87
N SER A 76 -6.79 -3.73 -1.82
CA SER A 76 -7.35 -2.37 -2.00
C SER A 76 -6.82 -1.34 -1.02
N LYS A 77 -6.55 -1.73 0.23
CA LYS A 77 -5.99 -0.81 1.24
C LYS A 77 -4.54 -0.42 0.95
N ALA A 78 -3.74 -1.33 0.37
CA ALA A 78 -2.39 -1.02 -0.07
C ALA A 78 -2.42 -0.05 -1.26
N VAL A 79 -3.29 -0.29 -2.24
CA VAL A 79 -3.48 0.60 -3.40
C VAL A 79 -3.93 1.99 -2.94
N LYS A 80 -4.95 2.07 -2.07
CA LYS A 80 -5.41 3.34 -1.51
C LYS A 80 -4.30 4.09 -0.78
N LYS A 81 -3.50 3.38 0.03
CA LYS A 81 -2.37 3.97 0.74
C LYS A 81 -1.32 4.54 -0.21
N SER A 82 -1.05 3.89 -1.34
CA SER A 82 -0.11 4.41 -2.34
C SER A 82 -0.60 5.71 -2.99
N ILE A 83 -1.90 5.87 -3.20
CA ILE A 83 -2.50 7.14 -3.67
C ILE A 83 -2.36 8.23 -2.60
N GLU A 84 -2.64 7.91 -1.35
CA GLU A 84 -2.48 8.83 -0.21
C GLU A 84 -1.02 9.29 -0.04
N ASP A 85 -0.06 8.39 -0.25
CA ASP A 85 1.38 8.71 -0.20
C ASP A 85 1.75 9.69 -1.32
N GLY A 86 1.22 9.53 -2.53
CA GLY A 86 1.37 10.48 -3.64
C GLY A 86 0.76 11.84 -3.33
N CYS A 87 -0.45 11.85 -2.75
CA CYS A 87 -1.13 13.07 -2.33
C CYS A 87 -0.31 13.81 -1.24
N THR A 88 0.21 13.08 -0.27
CA THR A 88 1.07 13.63 0.78
C THR A 88 2.35 14.22 0.19
N ALA A 89 2.96 13.57 -0.79
CA ALA A 89 4.15 14.06 -1.47
C ALA A 89 3.90 15.40 -2.17
N PHE A 90 2.78 15.55 -2.89
CA PHE A 90 2.38 16.83 -3.47
C PHE A 90 2.07 17.89 -2.41
N THR A 91 1.38 17.52 -1.34
CA THR A 91 1.06 18.45 -0.25
C THR A 91 2.34 19.03 0.37
N ARG A 92 3.37 18.20 0.56
CA ARG A 92 4.69 18.66 1.04
C ARG A 92 5.38 19.57 0.04
N TYR A 93 5.30 19.26 -1.25
CA TYR A 93 5.83 20.11 -2.31
C TYR A 93 5.17 21.49 -2.30
N PHE A 94 3.83 21.56 -2.29
CA PHE A 94 3.11 22.85 -2.23
C PHE A 94 3.36 23.65 -0.96
N LYS A 95 3.72 22.99 0.13
CA LYS A 95 4.15 23.64 1.38
C LYS A 95 5.65 23.98 1.41
N HIS A 96 6.36 23.84 0.30
CA HIS A 96 7.82 24.05 0.20
C HIS A 96 8.65 23.21 1.19
N GLN A 97 8.12 22.04 1.60
CA GLN A 97 8.78 21.12 2.53
C GLN A 97 9.61 20.03 1.83
N SER A 98 9.43 19.86 0.52
CA SER A 98 10.16 18.90 -0.29
C SER A 98 10.21 19.31 -1.76
N ALA A 99 11.13 18.70 -2.51
CA ALA A 99 11.14 18.81 -3.98
C ALA A 99 9.90 18.18 -4.61
N PHE A 100 9.72 18.42 -5.92
CA PHE A 100 8.63 17.82 -6.70
C PHE A 100 8.68 16.28 -6.59
N PRO A 101 7.52 15.60 -6.42
CA PRO A 101 7.49 14.16 -6.27
C PRO A 101 8.08 13.40 -7.46
N ASN A 102 8.94 12.43 -7.19
CA ASN A 102 9.57 11.60 -8.20
C ASN A 102 8.76 10.32 -8.48
N PHE A 103 8.75 9.89 -9.76
CA PHE A 103 8.23 8.59 -10.14
C PHE A 103 9.05 7.45 -9.52
N LYS A 104 8.36 6.42 -9.04
CA LYS A 104 8.99 5.22 -8.47
C LYS A 104 9.40 4.26 -9.58
N LYS A 105 10.63 3.74 -9.48
CA LYS A 105 11.20 2.78 -10.45
C LYS A 105 11.40 1.42 -9.78
N LYS A 106 11.11 0.33 -10.52
CA LYS A 106 11.37 -1.04 -10.04
C LYS A 106 12.86 -1.21 -9.71
N GLY A 107 13.15 -1.78 -8.54
CA GLY A 107 14.52 -2.04 -8.07
C GLY A 107 15.30 -0.82 -7.58
N LYS A 108 14.75 0.40 -7.72
CA LYS A 108 15.41 1.65 -7.27
C LYS A 108 14.62 2.41 -6.22
N SER A 109 13.30 2.26 -6.23
CA SER A 109 12.43 2.98 -5.30
C SER A 109 11.83 2.03 -4.28
N ASP A 110 11.80 2.46 -3.04
CA ASP A 110 11.16 1.73 -1.96
C ASP A 110 9.64 1.75 -2.14
N VAL A 111 9.03 0.60 -2.34
CA VAL A 111 7.58 0.43 -2.47
C VAL A 111 7.12 -0.58 -1.45
N LYS A 112 6.06 -0.24 -0.73
CA LYS A 112 5.57 -0.99 0.42
C LYS A 112 4.17 -1.54 0.14
N MET A 113 3.91 -2.74 0.63
CA MET A 113 2.57 -3.29 0.74
C MET A 113 2.03 -2.97 2.13
N TYR A 114 1.27 -1.89 2.26
CA TYR A 114 0.60 -1.53 3.50
C TYR A 114 -0.57 -2.49 3.77
N PHE A 115 -0.72 -2.91 5.03
CA PHE A 115 -1.90 -3.63 5.48
C PHE A 115 -2.40 -3.11 6.83
N VAL A 116 -3.69 -3.24 7.06
CA VAL A 116 -4.38 -2.75 8.26
C VAL A 116 -5.40 -3.78 8.71
N LYS A 117 -5.66 -3.81 10.01
CA LYS A 117 -6.73 -4.65 10.55
C LYS A 117 -8.09 -4.11 10.14
N ASN A 118 -8.81 -4.88 9.31
CA ASN A 118 -10.20 -4.61 8.93
C ASN A 118 -11.19 -5.50 9.69
N ASN A 119 -10.85 -6.77 9.86
CA ASN A 119 -11.71 -7.77 10.47
C ASN A 119 -11.08 -8.30 11.76
N PRO A 120 -11.87 -8.86 12.69
CA PRO A 120 -11.32 -9.48 13.90
C PRO A 120 -10.32 -10.61 13.63
N LYS A 121 -10.45 -11.28 12.47
CA LYS A 121 -9.55 -12.37 12.04
C LYS A 121 -8.24 -11.88 11.42
N ASP A 122 -8.20 -10.63 10.96
CA ASP A 122 -7.00 -10.04 10.34
C ASP A 122 -5.95 -9.67 11.37
N CYS A 123 -4.70 -9.66 10.93
CA CYS A 123 -3.57 -9.19 11.73
C CYS A 123 -3.43 -9.91 13.08
N ARG A 124 -3.79 -11.20 13.13
CA ARG A 124 -3.47 -12.03 14.29
C ARG A 124 -2.02 -12.47 14.24
N CYS A 125 -1.37 -12.42 15.41
CA CYS A 125 0.01 -12.85 15.55
C CYS A 125 0.09 -14.08 16.48
N GLU A 126 0.77 -15.11 16.02
CA GLU A 126 1.19 -16.26 16.79
C GLU A 126 2.73 -16.25 16.91
N ARG A 127 3.28 -17.15 17.72
CA ARG A 127 4.71 -17.17 18.03
C ARG A 127 5.65 -17.10 16.82
N HIS A 128 5.25 -17.66 15.67
CA HIS A 128 6.11 -17.80 14.50
C HIS A 128 5.41 -17.46 13.17
N LYS A 129 4.18 -16.96 13.22
CA LYS A 129 3.40 -16.58 12.03
C LYS A 129 2.46 -15.42 12.29
N LEU A 130 2.23 -14.67 11.24
CA LEU A 130 1.38 -13.48 11.22
C LEU A 130 0.31 -13.65 10.16
N ASN A 131 -0.96 -13.40 10.50
CA ASN A 131 -2.03 -13.35 9.52
C ASN A 131 -2.05 -11.98 8.85
N ILE A 132 -1.71 -11.94 7.56
CA ILE A 132 -1.71 -10.72 6.74
C ILE A 132 -2.92 -10.76 5.80
N PRO A 133 -3.74 -9.69 5.73
CA PRO A 133 -4.87 -9.63 4.82
C PRO A 133 -4.47 -9.99 3.38
N THR A 134 -5.27 -10.80 2.71
CA THR A 134 -5.07 -11.36 1.36
C THR A 134 -3.97 -12.41 1.21
N LEU A 135 -3.01 -12.48 2.13
CA LEU A 135 -1.92 -13.47 2.12
C LEU A 135 -2.21 -14.67 3.03
N GLY A 136 -3.05 -14.48 4.06
CA GLY A 136 -3.25 -15.48 5.10
C GLY A 136 -2.08 -15.54 6.07
N TRP A 137 -1.79 -16.74 6.59
CA TRP A 137 -0.72 -16.95 7.56
C TRP A 137 0.65 -16.98 6.88
N VAL A 138 1.48 -16.00 7.20
CA VAL A 138 2.86 -15.88 6.74
C VAL A 138 3.80 -16.22 7.89
N ARG A 139 4.78 -17.08 7.66
CA ARG A 139 5.79 -17.43 8.64
C ARG A 139 6.76 -16.27 8.89
N MET A 140 7.15 -16.08 10.14
CA MET A 140 8.23 -15.18 10.55
C MET A 140 9.49 -15.98 10.81
N LYS A 141 10.64 -15.40 10.53
CA LYS A 141 11.94 -16.01 10.79
C LYS A 141 12.24 -16.10 12.27
N GLU A 142 12.00 -15.00 12.99
CA GLU A 142 12.12 -14.95 14.44
C GLU A 142 10.89 -15.54 15.11
N LYS A 143 11.11 -16.33 16.17
CA LYS A 143 10.04 -16.95 16.96
C LYS A 143 9.89 -16.24 18.30
N GLY A 144 8.67 -15.78 18.62
CA GLY A 144 8.38 -15.17 19.91
C GLY A 144 8.91 -13.74 20.09
N TYR A 145 9.42 -13.12 19.03
CA TYR A 145 9.91 -11.75 19.06
C TYR A 145 8.76 -10.72 19.11
N ILE A 146 7.70 -10.98 18.38
CA ILE A 146 6.51 -10.13 18.38
C ILE A 146 5.51 -10.70 19.40
N PRO A 147 4.97 -9.88 20.30
CA PRO A 147 3.93 -10.31 21.23
C PRO A 147 2.70 -10.87 20.50
N THR A 148 2.15 -11.95 21.03
CA THR A 148 1.06 -12.66 20.35
C THR A 148 -0.30 -12.06 20.64
N THR A 149 -1.28 -12.38 19.80
CA THR A 149 -2.67 -11.99 20.03
C THR A 149 -3.25 -12.64 21.29
N LYS A 150 -2.75 -13.82 21.69
CA LYS A 150 -3.13 -14.49 22.94
C LYS A 150 -2.69 -13.71 24.18
N ASP A 151 -1.59 -12.97 24.09
CA ASP A 151 -1.08 -12.11 25.15
C ASP A 151 -1.80 -10.75 25.22
N GLY A 152 -2.93 -10.61 24.55
CA GLY A 152 -3.75 -9.39 24.53
C GLY A 152 -3.27 -8.30 23.59
N TRP A 153 -2.21 -8.53 22.80
CA TRP A 153 -1.71 -7.57 21.83
C TRP A 153 -2.51 -7.56 20.53
N LYS A 154 -2.66 -6.38 19.96
CA LYS A 154 -3.39 -6.18 18.71
C LYS A 154 -2.49 -5.44 17.70
N ILE A 155 -2.33 -6.03 16.53
CA ILE A 155 -1.65 -5.35 15.44
C ILE A 155 -2.62 -4.34 14.82
N LYS A 156 -2.21 -3.08 14.73
CA LYS A 156 -2.98 -2.01 14.10
C LYS A 156 -2.77 -2.01 12.59
N SER A 157 -1.53 -2.04 12.16
CA SER A 157 -1.12 -2.04 10.75
C SER A 157 0.31 -2.54 10.59
N GLY A 158 0.70 -2.82 9.35
CA GLY A 158 2.07 -3.15 8.97
C GLY A 158 2.38 -2.77 7.52
N THR A 159 3.63 -2.91 7.15
CA THR A 159 4.14 -2.70 5.78
C THR A 159 5.18 -3.75 5.43
#